data_bd2b9bc5f2c801c36c737d0ce4a9adcd
#
_entry.id   bd2b9bc5f2c801c36c737d0ce4a9adcd
#
_cell.length_a   1.000
_cell.length_b   1.000
_cell.length_c   1.000
_cell.angle_alpha   90.00
_cell.angle_beta   90.00
_cell.angle_gamma   90.00
#
_symmetry.space_group_name_H-M   'P 1'
#
loop_
_entity.id
_entity.type
_entity.pdbx_description
1 polymer ?
#
loop_
_entity_poly.entity_id
_entity_poly.type
_entity_poly.pdbx_seq_one_letter_code
_entity_poly.pdbx_strand_id
1 'polypeptide(L)'
;YKVSRNEALIEQIIQAERLFWECVENDVPPAVDASESAAKALQQLYPEHTPLSCVDLTEVELANELFDQLIEEKKQIEQHQSQFDLLKHRVQALMQEHERAVFQQGSVTWKKSKDSISLDIKSLLQHQPELIQQYPLQKAGSRRFNIYHD
;
A
#
# COMPACT_ATOMS: atom_id res chain seq x y z
N TYR A 1 -27.65 22.05 6.23
CA TYR A 1 -27.71 21.20 5.02
C TYR A 1 -29.02 20.41 5.06
N LYS A 2 -29.82 20.48 3.98
CA LYS A 2 -30.96 19.60 3.79
C LYS A 2 -30.53 18.45 2.89
N VAL A 3 -30.56 17.23 3.39
CA VAL A 3 -30.31 16.02 2.62
C VAL A 3 -31.64 15.38 2.29
N SER A 4 -31.94 15.16 1.02
CA SER A 4 -33.14 14.46 0.59
C SER A 4 -33.04 12.98 1.00
N ARG A 5 -34.14 12.43 1.53
CA ARG A 5 -34.23 11.01 1.88
C ARG A 5 -34.14 10.16 0.61
N ASN A 6 -33.27 9.15 0.61
CA ASN A 6 -33.07 8.22 -0.49
C ASN A 6 -33.33 6.81 0.00
N GLU A 7 -34.55 6.30 -0.29
CA GLU A 7 -34.99 4.97 0.17
C GLU A 7 -34.09 3.84 -0.37
N ALA A 8 -33.64 3.93 -1.62
CA ALA A 8 -32.77 2.91 -2.20
C ALA A 8 -31.41 2.84 -1.48
N LEU A 9 -30.84 3.99 -1.11
CA LEU A 9 -29.59 4.03 -0.34
C LEU A 9 -29.80 3.50 1.08
N ILE A 10 -30.93 3.84 1.72
CA ILE A 10 -31.27 3.34 3.06
C ILE A 10 -31.39 1.82 3.06
N GLU A 11 -32.07 1.24 2.06
CA GLU A 11 -32.19 -0.21 1.91
C GLU A 11 -30.83 -0.90 1.76
N GLN A 12 -29.92 -0.34 0.95
CA GLN A 12 -28.57 -0.85 0.79
C GLN A 12 -27.78 -0.81 2.11
N ILE A 13 -27.89 0.26 2.87
CA ILE A 13 -27.25 0.39 4.19
C ILE A 13 -27.80 -0.66 5.15
N ILE A 14 -29.11 -0.83 5.24
CA ILE A 14 -29.74 -1.83 6.11
C ILE A 14 -29.30 -3.25 5.74
N GLN A 15 -29.19 -3.56 4.45
CA GLN A 15 -28.69 -4.87 4.00
C GLN A 15 -27.22 -5.09 4.39
N ALA A 16 -26.38 -4.08 4.20
CA ALA A 16 -24.97 -4.16 4.61
C ALA A 16 -24.81 -4.36 6.13
N GLU A 17 -25.62 -3.63 6.92
CA GLU A 17 -25.65 -3.79 8.38
C GLU A 17 -26.10 -5.19 8.81
N ARG A 18 -27.13 -5.76 8.17
CA ARG A 18 -27.58 -7.14 8.45
C ARG A 18 -26.48 -8.16 8.21
N LEU A 19 -25.82 -8.09 7.04
CA LEU A 19 -24.70 -8.99 6.73
C LEU A 19 -23.56 -8.87 7.74
N PHE A 20 -23.27 -7.66 8.19
CA PHE A 20 -22.28 -7.45 9.23
C PHE A 20 -22.69 -8.08 10.57
N TRP A 21 -23.94 -7.89 10.99
CA TRP A 21 -24.47 -8.50 12.22
C TRP A 21 -24.49 -10.01 12.16
N GLU A 22 -24.82 -10.62 11.01
CA GLU A 22 -24.70 -12.06 10.80
C GLU A 22 -23.27 -12.57 11.05
N CYS A 23 -22.25 -11.84 10.59
CA CYS A 23 -20.86 -12.14 10.88
C CYS A 23 -20.57 -12.09 12.40
N VAL A 24 -21.08 -11.07 13.09
CA VAL A 24 -20.88 -10.90 14.55
C VAL A 24 -21.59 -12.02 15.34
N GLU A 25 -22.84 -12.35 14.99
CA GLU A 25 -23.63 -13.37 15.67
C GLU A 25 -23.05 -14.79 15.49
N ASN A 26 -22.44 -15.05 14.33
CA ASN A 26 -21.83 -16.35 14.03
C ASN A 26 -20.35 -16.43 14.38
N ASP A 27 -19.75 -15.36 14.93
CA ASP A 27 -18.31 -15.25 15.23
C ASP A 27 -17.43 -15.55 14.00
N VAL A 28 -17.91 -15.11 12.82
CA VAL A 28 -17.21 -15.28 11.54
C VAL A 28 -16.75 -13.91 11.04
N PRO A 29 -15.43 -13.70 10.87
CA PRO A 29 -14.94 -12.44 10.32
C PRO A 29 -15.52 -12.16 8.93
N PRO A 30 -15.81 -10.89 8.58
CA PRO A 30 -16.14 -10.51 7.21
C PRO A 30 -15.06 -10.95 6.22
N ALA A 31 -15.46 -11.21 4.98
CA ALA A 31 -14.51 -11.51 3.92
C ALA A 31 -13.48 -10.37 3.77
N VAL A 32 -12.20 -10.75 3.57
CA VAL A 32 -11.12 -9.79 3.39
C VAL A 32 -11.31 -9.10 2.04
N ASP A 33 -11.30 -7.77 2.05
CA ASP A 33 -11.35 -6.92 0.87
C ASP A 33 -10.06 -6.11 0.68
N ALA A 34 -9.97 -5.28 -0.36
CA ALA A 34 -8.81 -4.45 -0.65
C ALA A 34 -8.79 -3.12 0.14
N SER A 35 -9.62 -2.95 1.17
CA SER A 35 -9.69 -1.72 1.94
C SER A 35 -8.52 -1.55 2.92
N GLU A 36 -8.22 -0.29 3.27
CA GLU A 36 -7.26 0.00 4.34
C GLU A 36 -7.69 -0.56 5.71
N SER A 37 -9.01 -0.67 5.95
CA SER A 37 -9.56 -1.25 7.18
C SER A 37 -9.26 -2.74 7.28
N ALA A 38 -9.41 -3.49 6.19
CA ALA A 38 -9.03 -4.91 6.14
C ALA A 38 -7.52 -5.10 6.37
N ALA A 39 -6.69 -4.26 5.73
CA ALA A 39 -5.25 -4.31 5.95
C ALA A 39 -4.85 -4.04 7.41
N LYS A 40 -5.48 -3.04 8.06
CA LYS A 40 -5.27 -2.74 9.48
C LYS A 40 -5.76 -3.87 10.40
N ALA A 41 -6.91 -4.47 10.08
CA ALA A 41 -7.44 -5.59 10.83
C ALA A 41 -6.47 -6.80 10.79
N LEU A 42 -5.94 -7.15 9.62
CA LEU A 42 -4.94 -8.21 9.48
C LEU A 42 -3.66 -7.92 10.27
N GLN A 43 -3.20 -6.66 10.29
CA GLN A 43 -2.04 -6.27 11.10
C GLN A 43 -2.30 -6.36 12.60
N GLN A 44 -3.53 -6.06 13.05
CA GLN A 44 -3.94 -6.18 14.44
C GLN A 44 -4.14 -7.64 14.89
N LEU A 45 -4.70 -8.47 14.02
CA LEU A 45 -4.89 -9.90 14.29
C LEU A 45 -3.57 -10.67 14.30
N TYR A 46 -2.64 -10.27 13.43
CA TYR A 46 -1.35 -10.97 13.26
C TYR A 46 -0.18 -9.99 13.35
N PRO A 47 0.03 -9.33 14.50
CA PRO A 47 1.05 -8.27 14.64
C PRO A 47 2.47 -8.83 14.52
N GLU A 48 2.68 -10.07 14.93
CA GLU A 48 3.98 -10.73 14.98
C GLU A 48 3.97 -12.03 14.17
N HIS A 49 5.14 -12.52 13.82
CA HIS A 49 5.34 -13.81 13.18
C HIS A 49 6.11 -14.75 14.13
N THR A 50 5.87 -16.04 14.03
CA THR A 50 6.68 -17.04 14.72
C THR A 50 7.99 -17.23 13.93
N PRO A 51 9.17 -16.95 14.50
CA PRO A 51 10.43 -17.11 13.79
C PRO A 51 10.60 -18.54 13.26
N LEU A 52 11.12 -18.67 12.05
CA LEU A 52 11.39 -19.95 11.37
C LEU A 52 10.14 -20.82 11.12
N SER A 53 8.93 -20.30 11.35
CA SER A 53 7.72 -21.04 11.00
C SER A 53 7.44 -20.94 9.50
N CYS A 54 6.94 -22.04 8.94
CA CYS A 54 6.47 -22.12 7.57
C CYS A 54 5.13 -22.87 7.58
N VAL A 55 4.15 -22.38 6.82
CA VAL A 55 2.93 -23.11 6.52
C VAL A 55 3.05 -23.65 5.10
N ASP A 56 2.81 -24.94 4.94
CA ASP A 56 2.77 -25.58 3.62
C ASP A 56 1.34 -25.48 3.06
N LEU A 57 1.19 -24.78 1.95
CA LEU A 57 -0.08 -24.57 1.23
C LEU A 57 -0.08 -25.23 -0.16
N THR A 58 0.93 -26.05 -0.48
CA THR A 58 1.08 -26.66 -1.81
C THR A 58 -0.10 -27.55 -2.21
N GLU A 59 -0.74 -28.21 -1.25
CA GLU A 59 -1.90 -29.07 -1.49
C GLU A 59 -3.25 -28.32 -1.35
N VAL A 60 -3.23 -27.00 -1.11
CA VAL A 60 -4.44 -26.19 -0.98
C VAL A 60 -4.73 -25.48 -2.31
N GLU A 61 -5.65 -26.03 -3.10
CA GLU A 61 -5.98 -25.56 -4.45
C GLU A 61 -6.29 -24.05 -4.47
N LEU A 62 -7.19 -23.59 -3.61
CA LEU A 62 -7.54 -22.18 -3.49
C LEU A 62 -6.33 -21.27 -3.19
N ALA A 63 -5.39 -21.74 -2.36
CA ALA A 63 -4.19 -20.94 -2.03
C ALA A 63 -3.26 -20.82 -3.24
N ASN A 64 -3.12 -21.88 -4.02
CA ASN A 64 -2.33 -21.86 -5.24
C ASN A 64 -2.96 -20.95 -6.31
N GLU A 65 -4.29 -21.04 -6.52
CA GLU A 65 -5.01 -20.14 -7.44
C GLU A 65 -4.83 -18.65 -7.06
N LEU A 66 -4.95 -18.32 -5.77
CA LEU A 66 -4.75 -16.95 -5.27
C LEU A 66 -3.30 -16.49 -5.47
N PHE A 67 -2.34 -17.39 -5.29
CA PHE A 67 -0.92 -17.06 -5.47
C PHE A 67 -0.60 -16.83 -6.95
N ASP A 68 -1.13 -17.65 -7.86
CA ASP A 68 -0.97 -17.48 -9.31
C ASP A 68 -1.57 -16.15 -9.79
N GLN A 69 -2.78 -15.81 -9.33
CA GLN A 69 -3.41 -14.52 -9.62
C GLN A 69 -2.56 -13.35 -9.10
N LEU A 70 -2.01 -13.47 -7.90
CA LEU A 70 -1.16 -12.46 -7.28
C LEU A 70 0.14 -12.23 -8.08
N ILE A 71 0.75 -13.29 -8.61
CA ILE A 71 1.94 -13.20 -9.48
C ILE A 71 1.57 -12.49 -10.79
N GLU A 72 0.45 -12.87 -11.40
CA GLU A 72 0.00 -12.26 -12.66
C GLU A 72 -0.30 -10.77 -12.50
N GLU A 73 -1.05 -10.38 -11.46
CA GLU A 73 -1.31 -8.97 -11.15
C GLU A 73 -0.01 -8.18 -10.90
N LYS A 74 0.95 -8.77 -10.20
CA LYS A 74 2.26 -8.14 -9.99
C LYS A 74 2.99 -7.90 -11.32
N LYS A 75 2.99 -8.87 -12.24
CA LYS A 75 3.59 -8.71 -13.57
C LYS A 75 2.92 -7.59 -14.37
N GLN A 76 1.59 -7.50 -14.32
CA GLN A 76 0.84 -6.44 -14.99
C GLN A 76 1.18 -5.06 -14.42
N ILE A 77 1.25 -4.94 -13.10
CA ILE A 77 1.67 -3.69 -12.42
C ILE A 77 3.07 -3.28 -12.88
N GLU A 78 4.03 -4.20 -12.93
CA GLU A 78 5.41 -3.93 -13.36
C GLU A 78 5.47 -3.52 -14.84
N GLN A 79 4.69 -4.15 -15.72
CA GLN A 79 4.57 -3.78 -17.12
C GLN A 79 3.96 -2.38 -17.29
N HIS A 80 2.85 -2.10 -16.61
CA HIS A 80 2.21 -0.77 -16.65
C HIS A 80 3.11 0.32 -16.07
N GLN A 81 3.85 0.02 -15.00
CA GLN A 81 4.83 0.94 -14.42
C GLN A 81 5.94 1.27 -15.42
N SER A 82 6.49 0.25 -16.10
CA SER A 82 7.52 0.42 -17.13
C SER A 82 7.03 1.26 -18.31
N GLN A 83 5.80 1.01 -18.76
CA GLN A 83 5.15 1.81 -19.80
C GLN A 83 4.93 3.26 -19.36
N PHE A 84 4.41 3.47 -18.16
CA PHE A 84 4.22 4.80 -17.58
C PHE A 84 5.55 5.57 -17.50
N ASP A 85 6.62 4.92 -17.01
CA ASP A 85 7.94 5.54 -16.90
C ASP A 85 8.52 5.88 -18.27
N LEU A 86 8.34 5.04 -19.29
CA LEU A 86 8.73 5.35 -20.66
C LEU A 86 8.01 6.61 -21.17
N LEU A 87 6.70 6.69 -21.01
CA LEU A 87 5.91 7.84 -21.43
C LEU A 87 6.29 9.11 -20.67
N LYS A 88 6.49 9.01 -19.35
CA LYS A 88 6.98 10.09 -18.50
C LYS A 88 8.33 10.62 -18.99
N HIS A 89 9.30 9.75 -19.24
CA HIS A 89 10.61 10.15 -19.75
C HIS A 89 10.53 10.82 -21.13
N ARG A 90 9.66 10.36 -22.01
CA ARG A 90 9.42 11.02 -23.31
C ARG A 90 8.84 12.43 -23.15
N VAL A 91 7.89 12.61 -22.24
CA VAL A 91 7.34 13.94 -21.91
C VAL A 91 8.42 14.83 -21.32
N GLN A 92 9.23 14.32 -20.38
CA GLN A 92 10.34 15.06 -19.80
C GLN A 92 11.36 15.49 -20.85
N ALA A 93 11.68 14.62 -21.80
CA ALA A 93 12.58 14.94 -22.92
C ALA A 93 12.03 16.09 -23.81
N LEU A 94 10.72 16.16 -24.01
CA LEU A 94 10.06 17.27 -24.72
C LEU A 94 10.04 18.56 -23.89
N MET A 95 9.93 18.45 -22.57
CA MET A 95 9.94 19.60 -21.65
C MET A 95 11.31 20.26 -21.57
N GLN A 96 12.40 19.51 -21.77
CA GLN A 96 13.77 20.03 -21.64
C GLN A 96 13.97 20.76 -20.30
N GLU A 97 14.33 22.04 -20.34
CA GLU A 97 14.55 22.90 -19.17
C GLU A 97 13.29 23.61 -18.63
N HIS A 98 12.15 23.40 -19.29
CA HIS A 98 10.92 24.06 -18.90
C HIS A 98 10.28 23.38 -17.70
N GLU A 99 9.84 24.18 -16.74
CA GLU A 99 9.23 23.67 -15.50
C GLU A 99 7.77 23.20 -15.66
N ARG A 100 7.10 23.60 -16.75
CA ARG A 100 5.69 23.28 -17.01
C ARG A 100 5.43 23.06 -18.50
N ALA A 101 4.68 22.03 -18.82
CA ALA A 101 4.10 21.79 -20.14
C ALA A 101 2.57 21.75 -20.05
N VAL A 102 1.89 22.30 -21.07
CA VAL A 102 0.43 22.33 -21.17
C VAL A 102 0.02 21.47 -22.35
N PHE A 103 -1.00 20.65 -22.15
CA PHE A 103 -1.60 19.75 -23.14
C PHE A 103 -3.09 20.06 -23.27
N GLN A 104 -3.75 19.55 -24.28
CA GLN A 104 -5.21 19.74 -24.48
C GLN A 104 -6.05 19.29 -23.27
N GLN A 105 -5.62 18.23 -22.56
CA GLN A 105 -6.35 17.62 -21.44
C GLN A 105 -5.79 17.98 -20.07
N GLY A 106 -4.72 18.78 -19.99
CA GLY A 106 -4.12 19.12 -18.71
C GLY A 106 -2.72 19.70 -18.79
N SER A 107 -2.00 19.63 -17.70
CA SER A 107 -0.61 20.11 -17.65
C SER A 107 0.25 19.23 -16.75
N VAL A 108 1.54 19.21 -17.02
CA VAL A 108 2.57 18.54 -16.25
C VAL A 108 3.56 19.57 -15.73
N THR A 109 4.07 19.38 -14.53
CA THR A 109 5.14 20.17 -13.96
C THR A 109 6.34 19.28 -13.64
N TRP A 110 7.52 19.74 -14.00
CA TRP A 110 8.79 19.09 -13.70
C TRP A 110 9.79 20.13 -13.22
N LYS A 111 9.79 20.34 -11.90
CA LYS A 111 10.55 21.43 -11.26
C LYS A 111 11.67 20.86 -10.40
N LYS A 112 12.82 21.53 -10.38
CA LYS A 112 13.84 21.31 -9.37
C LYS A 112 13.32 21.79 -8.01
N SER A 113 13.36 20.93 -6.97
CA SER A 113 13.11 21.38 -5.61
C SER A 113 14.22 22.31 -5.12
N LYS A 114 13.92 23.12 -4.10
CA LYS A 114 14.95 23.92 -3.44
C LYS A 114 15.99 22.99 -2.81
N ASP A 115 17.25 23.39 -2.89
CA ASP A 115 18.31 22.70 -2.18
C ASP A 115 18.05 22.79 -0.67
N SER A 116 18.22 21.68 0.03
CA SER A 116 18.02 21.59 1.49
C SER A 116 19.25 21.02 2.14
N ILE A 117 19.56 21.51 3.33
CA ILE A 117 20.63 20.97 4.16
C ILE A 117 19.93 20.03 5.17
N SER A 118 20.35 18.79 5.20
CA SER A 118 19.91 17.80 6.19
C SER A 118 21.10 17.25 6.96
N LEU A 119 20.84 16.75 8.15
CA LEU A 119 21.87 16.12 8.95
C LEU A 119 22.21 14.74 8.37
N ASP A 120 23.49 14.49 8.10
CA ASP A 120 23.99 13.16 7.79
C ASP A 120 24.10 12.33 9.09
N ILE A 121 22.99 11.67 9.42
CA ILE A 121 22.85 10.87 10.65
C ILE A 121 23.90 9.74 10.65
N LYS A 122 24.21 9.15 9.49
CA LYS A 122 25.17 8.04 9.39
C LYS A 122 26.58 8.51 9.78
N SER A 123 27.04 9.61 9.18
CA SER A 123 28.34 10.21 9.52
C SER A 123 28.37 10.72 10.94
N LEU A 124 27.28 11.32 11.42
CA LEU A 124 27.18 11.80 12.81
C LEU A 124 27.36 10.65 13.81
N LEU A 125 26.64 9.53 13.63
CA LEU A 125 26.71 8.38 14.51
C LEU A 125 28.05 7.61 14.43
N GLN A 126 28.77 7.73 13.34
CA GLN A 126 30.15 7.22 13.26
C GLN A 126 31.11 8.01 14.15
N HIS A 127 30.92 9.33 14.28
CA HIS A 127 31.76 10.18 15.11
C HIS A 127 31.28 10.30 16.56
N GLN A 128 29.98 10.15 16.77
CA GLN A 128 29.32 10.31 18.09
C GLN A 128 28.29 9.18 18.32
N PRO A 129 28.77 7.92 18.52
CA PRO A 129 27.88 6.75 18.66
C PRO A 129 26.98 6.82 19.92
N GLU A 130 27.40 7.56 20.93
CA GLU A 130 26.66 7.77 22.18
C GLU A 130 25.30 8.48 21.97
N LEU A 131 25.11 9.18 20.84
CA LEU A 131 23.84 9.86 20.56
C LEU A 131 22.66 8.88 20.41
N ILE A 132 22.89 7.64 19.96
CA ILE A 132 21.85 6.61 19.92
C ILE A 132 21.31 6.29 21.31
N GLN A 133 22.18 6.31 22.33
CA GLN A 133 21.79 6.03 23.71
C GLN A 133 21.15 7.25 24.38
N GLN A 134 21.59 8.46 24.01
CA GLN A 134 21.05 9.70 24.55
C GLN A 134 19.67 10.06 23.96
N TYR A 135 19.47 9.75 22.67
CA TYR A 135 18.24 10.11 21.93
C TYR A 135 17.65 8.89 21.19
N PRO A 136 17.28 7.81 21.91
CA PRO A 136 16.71 6.63 21.28
C PRO A 136 15.32 6.92 20.71
N LEU A 137 15.12 6.64 19.42
CA LEU A 137 13.80 6.60 18.81
C LEU A 137 13.42 5.14 18.53
N GLN A 138 12.60 4.57 19.39
CA GLN A 138 12.05 3.23 19.16
C GLN A 138 10.91 3.31 18.14
N LYS A 139 11.08 2.57 17.05
CA LYS A 139 10.03 2.34 16.06
C LYS A 139 9.65 0.88 16.11
N ALA A 140 8.37 0.61 16.29
CA ALA A 140 7.87 -0.76 16.18
C ALA A 140 8.14 -1.30 14.76
N GLY A 141 8.62 -2.54 14.71
CA GLY A 141 8.75 -3.26 13.43
C GLY A 141 7.37 -3.53 12.83
N SER A 142 7.31 -3.75 11.54
CA SER A 142 6.10 -4.17 10.85
C SER A 142 6.37 -5.41 10.01
N ARG A 143 5.36 -6.27 9.86
CA ARG A 143 5.44 -7.40 8.95
C ARG A 143 5.43 -6.89 7.51
N ARG A 144 6.35 -7.43 6.68
CA ARG A 144 6.41 -7.10 5.25
C ARG A 144 5.96 -8.31 4.44
N PHE A 145 5.08 -8.07 3.49
CA PHE A 145 4.65 -9.09 2.54
C PHE A 145 5.53 -9.02 1.30
N ASN A 146 6.31 -10.07 1.06
CA ASN A 146 7.19 -10.18 -0.10
C ASN A 146 6.80 -11.43 -0.91
N ILE A 147 6.80 -11.31 -2.24
CA ILE A 147 6.47 -12.39 -3.17
C ILE A 147 7.78 -12.85 -3.81
N TYR A 148 8.07 -14.15 -3.68
CA TYR A 148 9.17 -14.83 -4.36
C TYR A 148 8.56 -15.92 -5.25
N HIS A 149 8.93 -15.92 -6.51
CA HIS A 149 8.53 -16.93 -7.50
C HIS A 149 9.72 -17.26 -8.39
N ASP A 150 9.78 -18.48 -8.91
CA ASP A 150 10.80 -18.96 -9.86
C ASP A 150 10.56 -18.40 -11.28
#